data_0cb35ab73100e8579a1415bbabb5125f
#
_entry.id   0cb35ab73100e8579a1415bbabb5125f
#
_cell.length_a   1.000
_cell.length_b   1.000
_cell.length_c   1.000
_cell.angle_alpha   90.00
_cell.angle_beta   90.00
_cell.angle_gamma   90.00
#
_symmetry.space_group_name_H-M   'P 1'
#
loop_
_entity.id
_entity.type
_entity.pdbx_description
1 polymer ?
#
loop_
_entity_poly.entity_id
_entity_poly.type
_entity_poly.pdbx_seq_one_letter_code
_entity_poly.pdbx_strand_id
1 'polypeptide(L)'
;MITQGVTGFEWDEGNRDKCQKHGVSVDALESAFHKTMAIFPDPAHSQDEERFIAIGKTSEGRSVFVAFTLRHHEGETFIRPISARYMHQKEVDYYEKAIAKIDDR
;
A
#
# COMPACT_ATOMS: atom_id res chain seq x y z
N MET A 1 -1.88 -5.32 12.05
CA MET A 1 -2.43 -4.54 10.93
C MET A 1 -1.67 -3.26 10.75
N ILE A 2 -1.42 -2.87 9.52
CA ILE A 2 -0.69 -1.64 9.20
C ILE A 2 -1.37 -0.40 9.77
N THR A 3 -2.69 -0.43 9.91
CA THR A 3 -3.46 0.70 10.42
C THR A 3 -3.38 0.89 11.93
N GLN A 4 -2.78 -0.05 12.66
CA GLN A 4 -2.60 0.07 14.09
C GLN A 4 -1.57 1.16 14.40
N GLY A 5 -1.95 2.15 15.19
CA GLY A 5 -1.11 3.31 15.48
C GLY A 5 -1.11 4.38 14.39
N VAL A 6 -1.92 4.20 13.36
CA VAL A 6 -2.08 5.17 12.26
C VAL A 6 -3.38 5.93 12.45
N THR A 7 -3.30 7.26 12.36
CA THR A 7 -4.47 8.13 12.52
C THR A 7 -5.35 8.13 11.27
N GLY A 8 -4.74 8.05 10.09
CA GLY A 8 -5.49 8.10 8.85
C GLY A 8 -4.58 8.18 7.64
N PHE A 9 -5.12 8.73 6.57
CA PHE A 9 -4.42 8.86 5.28
C PHE A 9 -4.16 10.32 4.98
N GLU A 10 -3.03 10.60 4.34
CA GLU A 10 -2.69 11.93 3.88
C GLU A 10 -2.86 12.01 2.37
N TRP A 11 -3.83 12.77 1.92
CA TRP A 11 -4.13 12.97 0.50
C TRP A 11 -3.99 14.44 0.12
N ASP A 12 -3.47 14.66 -1.08
CA ASP A 12 -3.53 15.94 -1.77
C ASP A 12 -3.88 15.67 -3.24
N GLU A 13 -3.96 16.69 -4.05
CA GLU A 13 -4.30 16.55 -5.46
C GLU A 13 -3.26 15.67 -6.19
N GLY A 14 -1.98 15.88 -5.88
CA GLY A 14 -0.89 15.17 -6.55
C GLY A 14 -0.93 13.67 -6.34
N ASN A 15 -1.01 13.21 -5.09
CA ASN A 15 -0.99 11.77 -4.85
C ASN A 15 -2.33 11.11 -5.16
N ARG A 16 -3.45 11.84 -5.08
CA ARG A 16 -4.74 11.32 -5.57
C ARG A 16 -4.68 11.00 -7.05
N ASP A 17 -4.15 11.94 -7.84
CA ASP A 17 -4.06 11.77 -9.29
C ASP A 17 -3.15 10.58 -9.63
N LYS A 18 -2.01 10.47 -8.98
CA LYS A 18 -1.08 9.36 -9.20
C LYS A 18 -1.69 8.01 -8.87
N CYS A 19 -2.39 7.92 -7.75
CA CYS A 19 -2.99 6.65 -7.33
C CYS A 19 -4.17 6.25 -8.22
N GLN A 20 -4.94 7.22 -8.70
CA GLN A 20 -6.10 6.97 -9.54
C GLN A 20 -5.77 6.82 -11.02
N LYS A 21 -4.55 7.16 -11.41
CA LYS A 21 -4.10 7.09 -12.81
C LYS A 21 -4.31 5.71 -13.43
N HIS A 22 -4.15 4.67 -12.65
CA HIS A 22 -4.28 3.27 -13.11
C HIS A 22 -5.61 2.64 -12.67
N GLY A 23 -6.60 3.46 -12.34
CA GLY A 23 -7.95 3.00 -12.04
C GLY A 23 -8.23 2.59 -10.60
N VAL A 24 -7.28 2.76 -9.69
CA VAL A 24 -7.51 2.47 -8.28
C VAL A 24 -8.10 3.72 -7.61
N SER A 25 -9.34 3.64 -7.14
CA SER A 25 -9.97 4.75 -6.45
C SER A 25 -9.40 4.94 -5.04
N VAL A 26 -9.56 6.14 -4.49
CA VAL A 26 -9.18 6.41 -3.09
C VAL A 26 -9.88 5.44 -2.14
N ASP A 27 -11.18 5.22 -2.33
CA ASP A 27 -11.95 4.32 -1.48
C ASP A 27 -11.44 2.88 -1.56
N ALA A 28 -11.14 2.40 -2.77
CA ALA A 28 -10.62 1.05 -2.95
C ALA A 28 -9.27 0.89 -2.26
N LEU A 29 -8.39 1.87 -2.41
CA LEU A 29 -7.07 1.86 -1.80
C LEU A 29 -7.16 1.86 -0.28
N GLU A 30 -7.96 2.74 0.28
CA GLU A 30 -8.15 2.80 1.73
C GLU A 30 -8.74 1.50 2.27
N SER A 31 -9.68 0.90 1.52
CA SER A 31 -10.27 -0.38 1.92
C SER A 31 -9.22 -1.49 2.03
N ALA A 32 -8.22 -1.50 1.16
CA ALA A 32 -7.15 -2.50 1.21
C ALA A 32 -6.31 -2.36 2.49
N PHE A 33 -6.06 -1.14 2.95
CA PHE A 33 -5.30 -0.90 4.17
C PHE A 33 -6.05 -1.31 5.44
N HIS A 34 -7.36 -1.44 5.39
CA HIS A 34 -8.15 -1.94 6.52
C HIS A 34 -8.14 -3.47 6.63
N LYS A 35 -7.56 -4.14 5.65
CA LYS A 35 -7.38 -5.59 5.65
C LYS A 35 -5.90 -5.92 5.87
N THR A 36 -5.60 -7.19 6.06
CA THR A 36 -4.22 -7.64 6.17
C THR A 36 -3.50 -7.46 4.84
N MET A 37 -2.38 -6.75 4.87
CA MET A 37 -1.52 -6.54 3.71
C MET A 37 -0.11 -7.04 4.00
N ALA A 38 0.58 -7.47 2.95
CA ALA A 38 2.02 -7.73 3.02
C ALA A 38 2.76 -6.42 2.78
N ILE A 39 3.65 -6.06 3.70
CA ILE A 39 4.40 -4.81 3.63
C ILE A 39 5.88 -5.12 3.44
N PHE A 40 6.50 -4.47 2.48
CA PHE A 40 7.90 -4.63 2.15
C PHE A 40 8.59 -3.26 2.14
N PRO A 41 9.84 -3.18 2.60
CA PRO A 41 10.61 -1.95 2.40
C PRO A 41 10.92 -1.77 0.91
N ASP A 42 11.06 -0.51 0.49
CA ASP A 42 11.45 -0.18 -0.88
C ASP A 42 12.74 0.65 -0.84
N PRO A 43 13.91 0.03 -0.60
CA PRO A 43 15.16 0.76 -0.41
C PRO A 43 15.60 1.52 -1.66
N ALA A 44 15.23 1.05 -2.85
CA ALA A 44 15.60 1.70 -4.10
C ALA A 44 14.99 3.11 -4.24
N HIS A 45 13.90 3.38 -3.53
CA HIS A 45 13.17 4.65 -3.60
C HIS A 45 13.11 5.35 -2.24
N SER A 46 14.02 5.02 -1.32
CA SER A 46 14.02 5.53 0.04
C SER A 46 15.15 6.53 0.33
N GLN A 47 15.65 7.24 -0.68
CA GLN A 47 16.77 8.17 -0.52
C GLN A 47 16.43 9.42 0.31
N ASP A 48 15.27 10.00 0.06
CA ASP A 48 14.83 11.22 0.74
C ASP A 48 13.91 10.94 1.91
N GLU A 49 13.07 9.93 1.77
CA GLU A 49 12.20 9.46 2.84
C GLU A 49 11.96 7.96 2.68
N GLU A 50 11.73 7.30 3.78
CA GLU A 50 11.53 5.85 3.78
C GLU A 50 10.23 5.49 3.07
N ARG A 51 10.32 4.62 2.07
CA ARG A 51 9.18 4.15 1.29
C ARG A 51 8.95 2.67 1.48
N PHE A 52 7.70 2.30 1.32
CA PHE A 52 7.23 0.93 1.50
C PHE A 52 6.35 0.53 0.33
N ILE A 53 6.23 -0.78 0.15
CA ILE A 53 5.30 -1.38 -0.81
C ILE A 53 4.32 -2.22 -0.01
N ALA A 54 3.03 -2.00 -0.25
CA ALA A 54 1.97 -2.80 0.34
C ALA A 54 1.25 -3.58 -0.75
N ILE A 55 1.03 -4.86 -0.50
CA ILE A 55 0.33 -5.75 -1.41
C ILE A 55 -0.84 -6.39 -0.65
N GLY A 56 -2.04 -6.22 -1.16
CA GLY A 56 -3.23 -6.74 -0.52
C GLY A 56 -4.42 -6.67 -1.45
N LYS A 57 -5.61 -6.83 -0.87
CA LYS A 57 -6.85 -6.85 -1.65
C LYS A 57 -7.79 -5.72 -1.22
N THR A 58 -8.45 -5.12 -2.19
CA THR A 58 -9.52 -4.16 -1.93
C THR A 58 -10.74 -4.87 -1.36
N SER A 59 -11.74 -4.09 -0.94
CA SER A 59 -13.01 -4.65 -0.46
C SER A 59 -13.71 -5.49 -1.53
N GLU A 60 -13.41 -5.26 -2.81
CA GLU A 60 -13.97 -6.03 -3.92
C GLU A 60 -13.14 -7.29 -4.25
N GLY A 61 -12.08 -7.55 -3.50
CA GLY A 61 -11.26 -8.73 -3.69
C GLY A 61 -10.20 -8.62 -4.78
N ARG A 62 -9.96 -7.43 -5.32
CA ARG A 62 -8.93 -7.22 -6.33
C ARG A 62 -7.58 -6.92 -5.68
N SER A 63 -6.54 -7.55 -6.17
CA SER A 63 -5.18 -7.35 -5.64
C SER A 63 -4.59 -6.03 -6.12
N VAL A 64 -4.03 -5.27 -5.18
CA VAL A 64 -3.41 -3.96 -5.46
C VAL A 64 -1.97 -3.94 -4.98
N PHE A 65 -1.17 -3.17 -5.69
CA PHE A 65 0.22 -2.84 -5.36
C PHE A 65 0.25 -1.35 -5.05
N VAL A 66 0.67 -0.98 -3.85
CA VAL A 66 0.66 0.41 -3.40
C VAL A 66 2.05 0.79 -2.91
N ALA A 67 2.59 1.87 -3.47
CA ALA A 67 3.79 2.51 -2.90
C ALA A 67 3.31 3.60 -1.94
N PHE A 68 3.87 3.63 -0.74
CA PHE A 68 3.47 4.62 0.26
C PHE A 68 4.64 5.00 1.16
N THR A 69 4.45 6.08 1.88
CA THR A 69 5.35 6.49 2.96
C THR A 69 4.52 6.85 4.18
N LEU A 70 5.19 7.04 5.30
CA LEU A 70 4.53 7.50 6.53
C LEU A 70 4.84 8.96 6.76
N ARG A 71 3.88 9.72 7.23
CA ARG A 71 4.05 11.11 7.62
C ARG A 71 3.68 11.29 9.08
N HIS A 72 4.44 12.08 9.77
CA HIS A 72 4.24 12.34 11.19
C HIS A 72 3.93 13.82 11.39
N HIS A 73 2.77 14.11 11.98
CA HIS A 73 2.33 15.47 12.27
C HIS A 73 1.82 15.51 13.71
N GLU A 74 2.42 16.35 14.53
CA GLU A 74 1.97 16.60 15.91
C GLU A 74 1.78 15.31 16.72
N GLY A 75 2.71 14.37 16.58
CA GLY A 75 2.68 13.10 17.30
C GLY A 75 1.78 12.04 16.68
N GLU A 76 1.11 12.35 15.57
CA GLU A 76 0.25 11.40 14.88
C GLU A 76 0.92 10.90 13.61
N THR A 77 0.57 9.67 13.21
CA THR A 77 1.15 9.01 12.02
C THR A 77 0.08 8.81 10.96
N PHE A 78 0.40 9.18 9.72
CA PHE A 78 -0.49 9.06 8.56
C PHE A 78 0.18 8.23 7.49
N ILE A 79 -0.62 7.42 6.80
CA ILE A 79 -0.20 6.73 5.58
C ILE A 79 -0.36 7.72 4.43
N ARG A 80 0.73 7.99 3.72
CA ARG A 80 0.68 8.81 2.51
C ARG A 80 0.91 7.93 1.30
N PRO A 81 -0.14 7.51 0.61
CA PRO A 81 0.01 6.76 -0.64
C PRO A 81 0.70 7.63 -1.70
N ILE A 82 1.55 7.00 -2.48
CA ILE A 82 2.32 7.69 -3.54
C ILE A 82 1.79 7.26 -4.90
N SER A 83 1.61 5.97 -5.11
CA SER A 83 1.06 5.42 -6.34
C SER A 83 0.39 4.09 -6.04
N ALA A 84 -0.52 3.68 -6.93
CA ALA A 84 -1.23 2.43 -6.77
C ALA A 84 -1.60 1.89 -8.15
N ARG A 85 -1.66 0.57 -8.26
CA ARG A 85 -2.16 -0.10 -9.45
C ARG A 85 -2.72 -1.47 -9.09
N TYR A 86 -3.62 -1.95 -9.90
CA TYR A 86 -4.08 -3.33 -9.77
C TYR A 86 -3.01 -4.27 -10.31
N MET A 87 -2.93 -5.45 -9.73
CA MET A 87 -1.93 -6.44 -10.10
C MET A 87 -2.46 -7.39 -11.17
N HIS A 88 -1.56 -7.84 -12.05
CA HIS A 88 -1.87 -8.90 -13.01
C HIS A 88 -1.85 -10.26 -12.29
N GLN A 89 -2.56 -11.24 -12.81
CA GLN A 89 -2.67 -12.55 -12.17
C GLN A 89 -1.31 -13.20 -11.93
N LYS A 90 -0.38 -13.05 -12.85
CA LYS A 90 0.98 -13.59 -12.69
C LYS A 90 1.72 -12.98 -11.51
N GLU A 91 1.53 -11.68 -11.29
CA GLU A 91 2.11 -11.00 -10.12
C GLU A 91 1.48 -11.50 -8.83
N VAL A 92 0.17 -11.64 -8.83
CA VAL A 92 -0.57 -12.15 -7.67
C VAL A 92 -0.03 -13.53 -7.28
N ASP A 93 0.10 -14.42 -8.26
CA ASP A 93 0.61 -15.78 -8.04
C ASP A 93 2.03 -15.76 -7.47
N TYR A 94 2.88 -14.90 -8.02
CA TYR A 94 4.27 -14.76 -7.55
C TYR A 94 4.34 -14.34 -6.08
N TYR A 95 3.60 -13.28 -5.73
CA TYR A 95 3.63 -12.76 -4.37
C TYR A 95 2.94 -13.68 -3.37
N GLU A 96 1.89 -14.36 -3.76
CA GLU A 96 1.22 -15.34 -2.89
C GLU A 96 2.14 -16.49 -2.55
N LYS A 97 2.93 -16.97 -3.52
CA LYS A 97 3.92 -18.01 -3.28
C LYS A 97 5.04 -17.53 -2.36
N ALA A 98 5.51 -16.31 -2.55
CA ALA A 98 6.57 -15.74 -1.71
C ALA A 98 6.09 -15.57 -0.27
N ILE A 99 4.87 -15.11 -0.07
CA ILE A 99 4.28 -14.95 1.26
C ILE A 99 4.08 -16.31 1.92
N ALA A 100 3.58 -17.30 1.19
CA ALA A 100 3.38 -18.65 1.71
C ALA A 100 4.69 -19.27 2.17
N LYS A 101 5.79 -19.04 1.44
CA LYS A 101 7.12 -19.52 1.86
C LYS A 101 7.57 -18.93 3.18
N ILE A 102 7.28 -17.67 3.43
CA ILE A 102 7.62 -17.00 4.68
C ILE A 102 6.81 -17.61 5.83
N ASP A 103 5.51 -17.83 5.59
CA ASP A 103 4.60 -18.37 6.60
C ASP A 103 4.90 -19.83 6.96
N ASP A 104 5.53 -20.58 6.06
CA ASP A 104 5.86 -22.00 6.27
C ASP A 104 7.11 -22.22 7.12
N ARG A 105 7.75 -21.18 7.59
CA ARG A 105 8.98 -21.28 8.42
C ARG A 105 8.70 -21.57 9.87
#